data_4e9d3e2aac7438f71167688682e98b9f
#
_entry.id   4e9d3e2aac7438f71167688682e98b9f
#
_cell.length_a   1.000
_cell.length_b   1.000
_cell.length_c   1.000
_cell.angle_alpha   90.00
_cell.angle_beta   90.00
_cell.angle_gamma   90.00
#
_symmetry.space_group_name_H-M   'P 1'
#
loop_
_entity.id
_entity.type
_entity.pdbx_description
1 polymer ?
#
loop_
_entity_poly.entity_id
_entity_poly.type
_entity_poly.pdbx_seq_one_letter_code
_entity_poly.pdbx_strand_id
1 'polypeptide(L)'
;MKRYIPWHICFLLVLLALSLQGCLGIGGNASDQNFKSVNTANGKKLQVNTSNEALFKGKLYFTQGHVLLVMDGSRNVRALTPGKYFVGDPSVSPDGRTLAFIVRYKYSSDLVSMPVNGTHWTILKTGSGQYIANPPYPAPKSTHKWFFQPSWEDNTHLLFLSDLEKLTANPGVDSQLLDLQVFSASKDNPNDVQEVAYAAYGDGGDRDPSYRPQHKYQVVFTRYSYDSSRTQQVIQIFLIDANGIVNHPDAGFQPGVGLYDPAVALTPPTTSAQNLMPAFSPDGNQLAYIRRIDTSHMGLYVMPVAGNITAFPITSTEQKEALQPYAKSSLIVEGQYVSQPVWSPDGKQVAYISYDNNEFNIWLANVQVDAKTGAYSLKGNPVPLTSGGVDAESRPAWTN
;
A
#
# COMPACT_ATOMS: atom_id res chain seq x y z
N MET A 1 10.93 -19.52 -71.88
CA MET A 1 10.79 -18.28 -71.12
C MET A 1 11.16 -18.55 -69.64
N LYS A 2 12.37 -18.17 -69.20
CA LYS A 2 12.82 -18.29 -67.81
C LYS A 2 12.38 -17.04 -67.05
N ARG A 3 11.49 -17.16 -66.07
CA ARG A 3 11.09 -16.06 -65.18
C ARG A 3 12.16 -15.88 -64.09
N TYR A 4 12.87 -14.77 -64.13
CA TYR A 4 13.73 -14.31 -63.06
C TYR A 4 12.86 -13.77 -61.91
N ILE A 5 13.02 -14.31 -60.71
CA ILE A 5 12.49 -13.76 -59.47
C ILE A 5 13.49 -12.70 -59.02
N PRO A 6 13.12 -11.44 -58.79
CA PRO A 6 14.08 -10.41 -58.41
C PRO A 6 14.56 -10.63 -56.95
N TRP A 7 15.84 -10.58 -56.80
CA TRP A 7 16.59 -10.82 -55.55
C TRP A 7 16.18 -9.93 -54.36
N HIS A 8 15.44 -8.88 -54.62
CA HIS A 8 14.94 -7.95 -53.60
C HIS A 8 13.80 -8.52 -52.72
N ILE A 9 13.10 -9.57 -53.14
CA ILE A 9 12.01 -10.19 -52.37
C ILE A 9 12.61 -11.12 -51.30
N CYS A 10 13.75 -11.75 -51.53
CA CYS A 10 14.42 -12.59 -50.52
C CYS A 10 15.04 -11.76 -49.36
N PHE A 11 15.46 -10.52 -49.64
CA PHE A 11 16.03 -9.66 -48.60
C PHE A 11 14.94 -9.08 -47.66
N LEU A 12 13.72 -8.84 -48.18
CA LEU A 12 12.63 -8.37 -47.32
C LEU A 12 12.05 -9.46 -46.43
N LEU A 13 12.07 -10.71 -46.85
CA LEU A 13 11.64 -11.84 -46.00
C LEU A 13 12.63 -12.20 -44.89
N VAL A 14 13.93 -11.97 -45.10
CA VAL A 14 14.95 -12.17 -44.04
C VAL A 14 14.92 -11.04 -43.00
N LEU A 15 14.60 -9.80 -43.42
CA LEU A 15 14.43 -8.67 -42.48
C LEU A 15 13.14 -8.77 -41.68
N LEU A 16 12.04 -9.36 -42.24
CA LEU A 16 10.82 -9.63 -41.47
C LEU A 16 10.99 -10.78 -40.45
N ALA A 17 11.87 -11.75 -40.75
CA ALA A 17 12.17 -12.85 -39.79
C ALA A 17 13.06 -12.41 -38.63
N LEU A 18 13.85 -11.33 -38.78
CA LEU A 18 14.69 -10.78 -37.71
C LEU A 18 13.96 -9.78 -36.80
N SER A 19 12.82 -9.22 -37.27
CA SER A 19 12.01 -8.31 -36.44
C SER A 19 10.97 -9.03 -35.58
N LEU A 20 10.80 -10.35 -35.70
CA LEU A 20 9.91 -11.18 -34.87
C LEU A 20 10.63 -11.85 -33.70
N GLN A 21 11.92 -11.60 -33.50
CA GLN A 21 12.67 -12.11 -32.35
C GLN A 21 12.81 -11.09 -31.19
N GLY A 22 12.14 -9.95 -31.28
CA GLY A 22 12.22 -8.86 -30.31
C GLY A 22 11.09 -8.79 -29.31
N CYS A 23 10.32 -9.84 -29.04
CA CYS A 23 9.32 -9.91 -27.97
C CYS A 23 9.13 -11.34 -27.48
N LEU A 24 10.20 -12.05 -27.24
CA LEU A 24 10.18 -13.13 -26.27
C LEU A 24 10.54 -12.51 -24.95
N GLY A 25 9.51 -12.05 -24.22
CA GLY A 25 9.60 -11.79 -22.80
C GLY A 25 10.31 -12.98 -22.17
N ILE A 26 11.30 -12.71 -21.36
CA ILE A 26 11.92 -13.70 -20.48
C ILE A 26 10.86 -14.05 -19.43
N GLY A 27 9.78 -14.69 -19.86
CA GLY A 27 8.97 -15.56 -19.03
C GLY A 27 9.78 -16.81 -18.84
N GLY A 28 10.70 -16.81 -17.86
CA GLY A 28 11.27 -18.06 -17.40
C GLY A 28 10.10 -18.91 -16.96
N ASN A 29 9.83 -20.00 -17.68
CA ASN A 29 9.06 -21.12 -17.15
C ASN A 29 9.75 -21.54 -15.86
N ALA A 30 9.32 -20.97 -14.73
CA ALA A 30 9.59 -21.55 -13.42
C ALA A 30 8.99 -22.95 -13.53
N SER A 31 9.85 -23.93 -13.66
CA SER A 31 9.42 -25.32 -13.75
C SER A 31 8.50 -25.58 -12.56
N ASP A 32 7.30 -26.13 -12.78
CA ASP A 32 6.30 -26.49 -11.76
C ASP A 32 6.87 -27.30 -10.58
N GLN A 33 8.09 -27.78 -10.70
CA GLN A 33 8.81 -28.57 -9.70
C GLN A 33 9.14 -27.83 -8.39
N ASN A 34 9.15 -26.49 -8.39
CA ASN A 34 9.51 -25.70 -7.21
C ASN A 34 8.30 -25.17 -6.42
N PHE A 35 7.07 -25.47 -6.83
CA PHE A 35 5.87 -25.00 -6.16
C PHE A 35 5.15 -26.14 -5.42
N LYS A 36 4.83 -25.88 -4.15
CA LYS A 36 4.00 -26.75 -3.30
C LYS A 36 2.59 -26.20 -3.21
N SER A 37 1.59 -27.00 -3.55
CA SER A 37 0.18 -26.62 -3.39
C SER A 37 -0.27 -26.68 -1.94
N VAL A 38 -1.00 -25.63 -1.51
CA VAL A 38 -1.64 -25.50 -0.21
C VAL A 38 -3.13 -25.20 -0.42
N ASN A 39 -4.00 -25.95 0.23
CA ASN A 39 -5.43 -25.66 0.22
C ASN A 39 -5.72 -24.55 1.22
N THR A 40 -6.44 -23.52 0.79
CA THR A 40 -6.88 -22.42 1.64
C THR A 40 -8.34 -22.57 2.06
N ALA A 41 -8.78 -21.83 3.09
CA ALA A 41 -10.08 -22.03 3.74
C ALA A 41 -11.32 -21.81 2.84
N ASN A 42 -11.15 -21.22 1.67
CA ASN A 42 -12.23 -20.96 0.68
C ASN A 42 -12.21 -21.94 -0.51
N GLY A 43 -11.45 -23.05 -0.40
CA GLY A 43 -11.31 -24.04 -1.48
C GLY A 43 -10.39 -23.61 -2.63
N LYS A 44 -9.80 -22.42 -2.60
CA LYS A 44 -8.76 -22.01 -3.54
C LYS A 44 -7.46 -22.76 -3.25
N LYS A 45 -6.65 -22.92 -4.29
CA LYS A 45 -5.31 -23.49 -4.16
C LYS A 45 -4.29 -22.35 -4.26
N LEU A 46 -3.47 -22.24 -3.24
CA LEU A 46 -2.27 -21.41 -3.28
C LEU A 46 -1.09 -22.30 -3.57
N GLN A 47 -0.22 -21.88 -4.46
CA GLN A 47 1.05 -22.51 -4.69
C GLN A 47 2.15 -21.66 -4.07
N VAL A 48 3.07 -22.27 -3.34
CA VAL A 48 4.16 -21.61 -2.63
C VAL A 48 5.50 -22.09 -3.19
N ASN A 49 6.35 -21.15 -3.57
CA ASN A 49 7.68 -21.44 -4.08
C ASN A 49 8.58 -21.97 -2.96
N THR A 50 9.11 -23.16 -3.15
CA THR A 50 9.98 -23.86 -2.19
C THR A 50 11.46 -23.80 -2.56
N SER A 51 11.84 -23.12 -3.65
CA SER A 51 13.23 -22.95 -4.05
C SER A 51 14.06 -22.17 -3.01
N ASN A 52 15.38 -22.36 -3.05
CA ASN A 52 16.30 -21.60 -2.20
C ASN A 52 16.33 -20.11 -2.54
N GLU A 53 15.93 -19.73 -3.74
CA GLU A 53 15.87 -18.32 -4.19
C GLU A 53 14.71 -17.56 -3.54
N ALA A 54 13.63 -18.28 -3.13
CA ALA A 54 12.46 -17.74 -2.45
C ALA A 54 12.58 -17.78 -0.92
N LEU A 55 13.80 -17.87 -0.36
CA LEU A 55 14.00 -17.84 1.08
C LEU A 55 13.73 -16.46 1.66
N PHE A 56 12.97 -16.45 2.75
CA PHE A 56 12.75 -15.26 3.56
C PHE A 56 12.73 -15.63 5.05
N LYS A 57 12.83 -14.62 5.93
CA LYS A 57 12.77 -14.80 7.39
C LYS A 57 11.49 -14.18 7.94
N GLY A 58 11.05 -14.73 9.08
CA GLY A 58 9.86 -14.21 9.77
C GLY A 58 8.56 -14.78 9.22
N LYS A 59 7.50 -13.99 9.30
CA LYS A 59 6.14 -14.35 8.90
C LYS A 59 5.53 -13.30 8.01
N LEU A 60 4.97 -13.71 6.90
CA LEU A 60 4.25 -12.87 5.96
C LEU A 60 2.74 -13.14 6.08
N TYR A 61 1.97 -12.08 6.34
CA TYR A 61 0.51 -12.10 6.43
C TYR A 61 -0.05 -11.45 5.18
N PHE A 62 -1.01 -12.11 4.55
CA PHE A 62 -1.62 -11.66 3.30
C PHE A 62 -3.00 -12.29 3.12
N THR A 63 -3.75 -11.87 2.12
CA THR A 63 -5.07 -12.46 1.84
C THR A 63 -5.12 -13.14 0.48
N GLN A 64 -5.92 -14.20 0.42
CA GLN A 64 -6.30 -14.88 -0.81
C GLN A 64 -7.80 -15.19 -0.78
N GLY A 65 -8.55 -14.63 -1.74
CA GLY A 65 -10.00 -14.75 -1.77
C GLY A 65 -10.64 -14.27 -0.46
N HIS A 66 -10.08 -13.19 0.09
CA HIS A 66 -10.51 -12.55 1.32
C HIS A 66 -10.37 -13.39 2.59
N VAL A 67 -9.53 -14.42 2.56
CA VAL A 67 -9.10 -15.18 3.74
C VAL A 67 -7.72 -14.71 4.16
N LEU A 68 -7.56 -14.35 5.41
CA LEU A 68 -6.27 -14.00 5.98
C LEU A 68 -5.42 -15.26 6.18
N LEU A 69 -4.25 -15.25 5.58
CA LEU A 69 -3.25 -16.30 5.62
C LEU A 69 -1.98 -15.80 6.30
N VAL A 70 -1.25 -16.72 6.92
CA VAL A 70 0.13 -16.50 7.35
C VAL A 70 1.03 -17.55 6.71
N MET A 71 2.17 -17.10 6.19
CA MET A 71 3.25 -17.93 5.68
C MET A 71 4.50 -17.71 6.53
N ASP A 72 5.11 -18.78 7.04
CA ASP A 72 6.37 -18.70 7.77
C ASP A 72 7.59 -18.81 6.84
N GLY A 73 8.78 -18.56 7.37
CA GLY A 73 10.05 -18.65 6.63
C GLY A 73 10.35 -20.08 6.11
N SER A 74 9.71 -21.11 6.65
CA SER A 74 9.75 -22.48 6.14
C SER A 74 8.69 -22.71 5.04
N ARG A 75 7.95 -21.67 4.67
CA ARG A 75 6.90 -21.66 3.64
C ARG A 75 5.69 -22.56 3.98
N ASN A 76 5.44 -22.75 5.26
CA ASN A 76 4.17 -23.33 5.71
C ASN A 76 3.11 -22.22 5.73
N VAL A 77 1.96 -22.51 5.14
CA VAL A 77 0.84 -21.57 5.09
C VAL A 77 -0.30 -22.07 5.96
N ARG A 78 -0.91 -21.16 6.71
CA ARG A 78 -2.06 -21.43 7.56
C ARG A 78 -3.10 -20.32 7.42
N ALA A 79 -4.37 -20.71 7.27
CA ALA A 79 -5.48 -19.78 7.33
C ALA A 79 -5.73 -19.33 8.79
N LEU A 80 -5.95 -18.02 8.97
CA LEU A 80 -6.24 -17.39 10.25
C LEU A 80 -7.72 -17.06 10.41
N THR A 81 -8.43 -16.87 9.30
CA THR A 81 -9.84 -16.50 9.28
C THR A 81 -10.66 -17.50 8.45
N PRO A 82 -11.95 -17.71 8.77
CA PRO A 82 -12.85 -18.51 7.94
C PRO A 82 -13.17 -17.82 6.62
N GLY A 83 -13.37 -18.58 5.55
CA GLY A 83 -13.67 -18.08 4.20
C GLY A 83 -15.04 -17.40 4.01
N LYS A 84 -15.86 -17.33 5.07
CA LYS A 84 -17.19 -16.67 5.01
C LYS A 84 -17.15 -15.14 5.19
N TYR A 85 -16.00 -14.60 5.57
CA TYR A 85 -15.82 -13.15 5.76
C TYR A 85 -14.96 -12.56 4.65
N PHE A 86 -15.18 -11.30 4.35
CA PHE A 86 -14.34 -10.53 3.44
C PHE A 86 -13.29 -9.78 4.25
N VAL A 87 -12.10 -10.38 4.40
CA VAL A 87 -11.01 -9.86 5.23
C VAL A 87 -9.93 -9.24 4.36
N GLY A 88 -9.35 -8.12 4.81
CA GLY A 88 -8.26 -7.43 4.13
C GLY A 88 -7.35 -6.64 5.08
N ASP A 89 -6.27 -6.13 4.52
CA ASP A 89 -5.33 -5.20 5.15
C ASP A 89 -4.79 -5.66 6.51
N PRO A 90 -4.12 -6.82 6.61
CA PRO A 90 -3.52 -7.22 7.86
C PRO A 90 -2.37 -6.29 8.27
N SER A 91 -2.28 -6.03 9.57
CA SER A 91 -1.17 -5.31 10.19
C SER A 91 -0.80 -5.98 11.51
N VAL A 92 0.49 -6.16 11.77
CA VAL A 92 0.98 -6.83 12.98
C VAL A 92 1.58 -5.80 13.92
N SER A 93 1.25 -5.89 15.23
CA SER A 93 1.86 -5.05 16.26
C SER A 93 3.38 -5.25 16.34
N PRO A 94 4.16 -4.24 16.76
CA PRO A 94 5.62 -4.34 16.81
C PRO A 94 6.16 -5.51 17.64
N ASP A 95 5.43 -5.93 18.69
CA ASP A 95 5.79 -7.10 19.50
C ASP A 95 5.46 -8.45 18.84
N GLY A 96 4.86 -8.43 17.64
CA GLY A 96 4.50 -9.62 16.89
C GLY A 96 3.34 -10.45 17.47
N ARG A 97 2.54 -9.89 18.41
CA ARG A 97 1.52 -10.66 19.15
C ARG A 97 0.09 -10.40 18.71
N THR A 98 -0.19 -9.22 18.15
CA THR A 98 -1.55 -8.79 17.79
C THR A 98 -1.63 -8.46 16.31
N LEU A 99 -2.66 -8.96 15.65
CA LEU A 99 -3.07 -8.58 14.30
C LEU A 99 -4.19 -7.55 14.40
N ALA A 100 -4.14 -6.53 13.55
CA ALA A 100 -5.29 -5.74 13.16
C ALA A 100 -5.59 -5.99 11.70
N PHE A 101 -6.87 -5.95 11.32
CA PHE A 101 -7.32 -6.16 9.95
C PHE A 101 -8.73 -5.60 9.78
N ILE A 102 -9.20 -5.58 8.54
CA ILE A 102 -10.54 -5.11 8.18
C ILE A 102 -11.44 -6.28 7.84
N VAL A 103 -12.68 -6.23 8.35
CA VAL A 103 -13.76 -7.10 7.88
C VAL A 103 -14.76 -6.23 7.11
N ARG A 104 -14.88 -6.48 5.82
CA ARG A 104 -15.71 -5.68 4.92
C ARG A 104 -17.08 -6.32 4.74
N TYR A 105 -18.09 -5.47 4.73
CA TYR A 105 -19.48 -5.78 4.42
C TYR A 105 -19.94 -5.02 3.18
N LYS A 106 -21.22 -5.18 2.82
CA LYS A 106 -21.77 -4.54 1.61
C LYS A 106 -21.70 -3.01 1.64
N TYR A 107 -21.94 -2.40 2.82
CA TYR A 107 -22.05 -0.95 2.97
C TYR A 107 -21.18 -0.37 4.09
N SER A 108 -20.33 -1.19 4.70
CA SER A 108 -19.51 -0.80 5.83
C SER A 108 -18.30 -1.71 5.98
N SER A 109 -17.38 -1.34 6.86
CA SER A 109 -16.35 -2.25 7.32
C SER A 109 -16.08 -2.08 8.81
N ASP A 110 -15.62 -3.16 9.46
CA ASP A 110 -15.20 -3.15 10.85
C ASP A 110 -13.67 -3.20 10.92
N LEU A 111 -13.10 -2.43 11.86
CA LEU A 111 -11.71 -2.56 12.28
C LEU A 111 -11.65 -3.57 13.42
N VAL A 112 -10.83 -4.58 13.25
CA VAL A 112 -10.80 -5.76 14.12
C VAL A 112 -9.37 -6.04 14.58
N SER A 113 -9.21 -6.55 15.81
CA SER A 113 -7.95 -7.10 16.30
C SER A 113 -8.10 -8.54 16.75
N MET A 114 -7.00 -9.32 16.64
CA MET A 114 -6.93 -10.66 17.19
C MET A 114 -5.48 -11.04 17.53
N PRO A 115 -5.25 -12.03 18.40
CA PRO A 115 -3.92 -12.62 18.58
C PRO A 115 -3.42 -13.25 17.25
N VAL A 116 -2.11 -13.18 16.99
CA VAL A 116 -1.48 -13.73 15.76
C VAL A 116 -1.67 -15.24 15.56
N ASN A 117 -2.08 -15.96 16.62
CA ASN A 117 -2.44 -17.39 16.52
C ASN A 117 -3.80 -17.63 15.85
N GLY A 118 -4.60 -16.59 15.60
CA GLY A 118 -5.87 -16.67 14.88
C GLY A 118 -7.03 -17.25 15.70
N THR A 119 -7.06 -17.07 17.02
CA THR A 119 -8.10 -17.68 17.88
C THR A 119 -9.41 -16.90 17.87
N HIS A 120 -9.46 -15.77 18.58
CA HIS A 120 -10.67 -14.96 18.70
C HIS A 120 -10.33 -13.51 18.35
N TRP A 121 -11.20 -12.85 17.62
CA TRP A 121 -11.06 -11.44 17.32
C TRP A 121 -11.99 -10.55 18.13
N THR A 122 -11.60 -9.30 18.31
CA THR A 122 -12.37 -8.24 18.96
C THR A 122 -12.61 -7.15 17.93
N ILE A 123 -13.85 -6.68 17.81
CA ILE A 123 -14.18 -5.52 16.99
C ILE A 123 -13.74 -4.27 17.77
N LEU A 124 -12.78 -3.54 17.25
CA LEU A 124 -12.31 -2.27 17.79
C LEU A 124 -13.26 -1.12 17.40
N LYS A 125 -13.64 -1.10 16.12
CA LYS A 125 -14.57 -0.11 15.56
C LYS A 125 -15.56 -0.83 14.66
N THR A 126 -16.86 -0.56 14.85
CA THR A 126 -17.87 -1.06 13.91
C THR A 126 -18.29 0.03 12.94
N GLY A 127 -18.38 -0.33 11.67
CA GLY A 127 -18.96 0.50 10.61
C GLY A 127 -20.45 0.26 10.39
N SER A 128 -21.03 -0.68 11.12
CA SER A 128 -22.46 -0.99 11.03
C SER A 128 -23.31 0.26 11.34
N GLY A 129 -24.27 0.53 10.50
CA GLY A 129 -25.14 1.69 10.60
C GLY A 129 -26.46 1.44 9.90
N GLN A 130 -27.21 2.50 9.65
CA GLN A 130 -28.51 2.46 9.01
C GLN A 130 -28.54 3.38 7.78
N TYR A 131 -29.32 2.97 6.78
CA TYR A 131 -29.70 3.86 5.68
C TYR A 131 -31.06 4.50 6.00
N ILE A 132 -31.14 5.83 5.88
CA ILE A 132 -32.35 6.63 6.13
C ILE A 132 -32.82 7.17 4.78
N ALA A 133 -33.93 6.67 4.28
CA ALA A 133 -34.41 7.01 2.93
C ALA A 133 -34.73 8.51 2.77
N ASN A 134 -35.30 9.14 3.78
CA ASN A 134 -35.67 10.57 3.78
C ASN A 134 -35.25 11.21 5.10
N PRO A 135 -33.94 11.46 5.29
CA PRO A 135 -33.47 12.06 6.53
C PRO A 135 -33.91 13.51 6.62
N PRO A 136 -34.30 13.99 7.82
CA PRO A 136 -34.52 15.41 8.01
C PRO A 136 -33.19 16.15 7.77
N TYR A 137 -33.24 17.23 6.98
CA TYR A 137 -32.05 18.07 6.79
C TYR A 137 -31.65 18.74 8.13
N PRO A 138 -30.43 18.75 8.54
CA PRO A 138 -29.19 18.36 7.82
C PRO A 138 -28.68 16.93 8.10
N ALA A 139 -29.51 16.00 8.53
CA ALA A 139 -29.03 14.64 8.86
C ALA A 139 -28.52 13.86 7.64
N PRO A 140 -27.51 13.02 7.80
CA PRO A 140 -26.96 12.20 6.72
C PRO A 140 -27.93 11.09 6.32
N LYS A 141 -27.89 10.70 5.03
CA LYS A 141 -28.68 9.57 4.51
C LYS A 141 -28.20 8.21 5.01
N SER A 142 -26.99 8.12 5.52
CA SER A 142 -26.44 6.89 6.04
C SER A 142 -25.59 7.16 7.28
N THR A 143 -25.64 6.23 8.22
CA THR A 143 -24.76 6.21 9.40
C THR A 143 -23.73 5.09 9.31
N HIS A 144 -23.67 4.37 8.18
CA HIS A 144 -22.59 3.43 7.89
C HIS A 144 -21.26 4.16 7.79
N LYS A 145 -20.19 3.46 8.24
CA LYS A 145 -18.82 3.97 8.21
C LYS A 145 -17.89 2.96 7.57
N TRP A 146 -16.79 3.46 7.05
CA TRP A 146 -15.76 2.65 6.45
C TRP A 146 -14.46 2.77 7.24
N PHE A 147 -13.81 1.65 7.43
CA PHE A 147 -12.48 1.53 8.02
C PHE A 147 -11.60 0.74 7.06
N PHE A 148 -10.34 1.18 6.85
CA PHE A 148 -9.38 0.53 5.97
C PHE A 148 -7.96 0.67 6.50
N GLN A 149 -7.07 -0.18 6.01
CA GLN A 149 -5.61 -0.09 6.08
C GLN A 149 -5.07 0.23 7.48
N PRO A 150 -5.34 -0.60 8.50
CA PRO A 150 -4.76 -0.40 9.82
C PRO A 150 -3.23 -0.46 9.77
N SER A 151 -2.56 0.31 10.64
CA SER A 151 -1.12 0.30 10.81
C SER A 151 -0.78 0.58 12.27
N TRP A 152 0.02 -0.28 12.90
CA TRP A 152 0.41 -0.11 14.30
C TRP A 152 1.55 0.90 14.45
N GLU A 153 1.42 1.80 15.42
CA GLU A 153 2.50 2.65 15.90
C GLU A 153 3.34 1.93 16.97
N ASP A 154 2.61 1.39 17.95
CA ASP A 154 3.15 0.61 19.06
C ASP A 154 2.22 -0.58 19.34
N ASN A 155 2.35 -1.24 20.48
CA ASN A 155 1.52 -2.39 20.83
C ASN A 155 0.09 -2.02 21.27
N THR A 156 -0.22 -0.73 21.30
CA THR A 156 -1.48 -0.18 21.83
C THR A 156 -2.17 0.73 20.82
N HIS A 157 -1.43 1.58 20.13
CA HIS A 157 -1.97 2.58 19.21
C HIS A 157 -1.86 2.14 17.76
N LEU A 158 -2.88 2.44 16.98
CA LEU A 158 -2.94 2.14 15.56
C LEU A 158 -3.57 3.30 14.78
N LEU A 159 -3.07 3.46 13.55
CA LEU A 159 -3.69 4.27 12.51
C LEU A 159 -4.75 3.46 11.77
N PHE A 160 -5.70 4.14 11.20
CA PHE A 160 -6.65 3.59 10.23
C PHE A 160 -7.21 4.70 9.33
N LEU A 161 -7.71 4.32 8.17
CA LEU A 161 -8.47 5.21 7.31
C LEU A 161 -9.95 5.12 7.64
N SER A 162 -10.64 6.26 7.59
CA SER A 162 -12.10 6.30 7.75
C SER A 162 -12.70 7.54 7.10
N ASP A 163 -13.99 7.47 6.84
CA ASP A 163 -14.88 8.57 6.47
C ASP A 163 -15.64 9.16 7.67
N LEU A 164 -15.15 8.94 8.89
CA LEU A 164 -15.83 9.24 10.15
C LEU A 164 -16.45 10.64 10.22
N GLU A 165 -15.75 11.65 9.75
CA GLU A 165 -16.19 13.05 9.84
C GLU A 165 -16.91 13.53 8.60
N LYS A 166 -16.68 12.93 7.44
CA LYS A 166 -17.29 13.36 6.17
C LYS A 166 -18.80 13.25 6.19
N LEU A 167 -19.35 12.24 6.86
CA LEU A 167 -20.77 12.03 6.98
C LEU A 167 -21.46 13.13 7.80
N THR A 168 -20.78 13.65 8.83
CA THR A 168 -21.31 14.75 9.68
C THR A 168 -21.06 16.12 9.08
N ALA A 169 -19.93 16.32 8.44
CA ALA A 169 -19.55 17.61 7.84
C ALA A 169 -20.32 17.91 6.53
N ASN A 170 -20.84 16.89 5.86
CA ASN A 170 -21.54 17.03 4.56
C ASN A 170 -22.92 16.38 4.60
N PRO A 171 -23.85 16.92 5.39
CA PRO A 171 -25.20 16.38 5.48
C PRO A 171 -25.89 16.42 4.10
N GLY A 172 -26.52 15.32 3.73
CA GLY A 172 -27.21 15.16 2.44
C GLY A 172 -26.36 14.63 1.29
N VAL A 173 -25.05 14.45 1.49
CA VAL A 173 -24.20 13.76 0.53
C VAL A 173 -24.39 12.24 0.66
N ASP A 174 -24.36 11.56 -0.48
CA ASP A 174 -24.43 10.10 -0.48
C ASP A 174 -23.14 9.52 0.15
N SER A 175 -23.32 8.63 1.12
CA SER A 175 -22.24 7.94 1.83
C SER A 175 -21.34 7.06 0.95
N GLN A 176 -21.60 7.01 -0.36
CA GLN A 176 -20.77 6.30 -1.33
C GLN A 176 -19.55 7.09 -1.79
N LEU A 177 -19.46 8.37 -1.51
CA LEU A 177 -18.31 9.21 -1.83
C LEU A 177 -17.30 9.18 -0.67
N LEU A 178 -16.32 8.30 -0.76
CA LEU A 178 -15.36 8.01 0.28
C LEU A 178 -14.06 8.83 0.10
N ASP A 179 -14.03 10.04 0.62
CA ASP A 179 -12.78 10.74 0.87
C ASP A 179 -12.27 10.33 2.25
N LEU A 180 -11.44 9.31 2.29
CA LEU A 180 -10.90 8.78 3.53
C LEU A 180 -9.85 9.72 4.12
N GLN A 181 -9.79 9.76 5.45
CA GLN A 181 -8.80 10.49 6.23
C GLN A 181 -8.05 9.53 7.14
N VAL A 182 -6.89 9.97 7.61
CA VAL A 182 -6.07 9.20 8.56
C VAL A 182 -6.47 9.57 9.98
N PHE A 183 -6.85 8.55 10.75
CA PHE A 183 -7.14 8.65 12.16
C PHE A 183 -6.23 7.72 12.97
N SER A 184 -6.08 8.02 14.26
CA SER A 184 -5.47 7.11 15.23
C SER A 184 -6.39 6.83 16.41
N ALA A 185 -6.22 5.67 17.03
CA ALA A 185 -6.87 5.33 18.29
C ALA A 185 -6.06 4.28 19.05
N SER A 186 -6.26 4.23 20.37
CA SER A 186 -5.79 3.12 21.18
C SER A 186 -6.73 1.90 21.03
N LYS A 187 -6.17 0.68 20.91
CA LYS A 187 -6.96 -0.54 20.95
C LYS A 187 -7.70 -0.74 22.27
N ASP A 188 -7.17 -0.17 23.37
CA ASP A 188 -7.74 -0.28 24.72
C ASP A 188 -8.82 0.79 24.97
N ASN A 189 -8.80 1.90 24.20
CA ASN A 189 -9.84 2.91 24.17
C ASN A 189 -10.15 3.33 22.71
N PRO A 190 -10.78 2.46 21.91
CA PRO A 190 -10.95 2.70 20.47
C PRO A 190 -11.93 3.81 20.13
N ASN A 191 -12.67 4.34 21.12
CA ASN A 191 -13.60 5.45 20.92
C ASN A 191 -12.94 6.82 21.01
N ASP A 192 -11.78 6.91 21.64
CA ASP A 192 -10.95 8.11 21.67
C ASP A 192 -10.14 8.18 20.37
N VAL A 193 -10.75 8.80 19.36
CA VAL A 193 -10.19 8.88 18.00
C VAL A 193 -9.60 10.26 17.80
N GLN A 194 -8.38 10.29 17.28
CA GLN A 194 -7.69 11.52 16.92
C GLN A 194 -7.50 11.58 15.40
N GLU A 195 -7.78 12.72 14.81
CA GLU A 195 -7.44 13.00 13.42
C GLU A 195 -5.93 13.18 13.29
N VAL A 196 -5.32 12.51 12.31
CA VAL A 196 -3.87 12.59 12.01
C VAL A 196 -3.62 13.40 10.76
N ALA A 197 -4.40 13.18 9.70
CA ALA A 197 -4.31 13.94 8.47
C ALA A 197 -5.70 14.18 7.89
N TYR A 198 -5.93 15.43 7.52
CA TYR A 198 -7.18 15.88 6.91
C TYR A 198 -7.06 15.90 5.39
N ALA A 199 -7.95 15.21 4.70
CA ALA A 199 -8.09 15.29 3.25
C ALA A 199 -9.30 16.14 2.87
N ALA A 200 -9.11 17.09 1.95
CA ALA A 200 -10.21 17.91 1.47
C ALA A 200 -11.30 17.08 0.79
N TYR A 201 -12.56 17.43 1.02
CA TYR A 201 -13.68 16.73 0.42
C TYR A 201 -13.71 16.90 -1.10
N GLY A 202 -13.90 15.80 -1.83
CA GLY A 202 -13.99 15.75 -3.28
C GLY A 202 -12.64 15.61 -4.00
N ASP A 203 -11.53 15.50 -3.28
CA ASP A 203 -10.19 15.33 -3.85
C ASP A 203 -9.78 13.85 -3.97
N GLY A 204 -10.42 12.93 -3.26
CA GLY A 204 -10.18 11.49 -3.30
C GLY A 204 -9.56 10.93 -2.03
N GLY A 205 -9.18 11.78 -1.07
CA GLY A 205 -8.78 11.40 0.27
C GLY A 205 -7.36 10.88 0.39
N ASP A 206 -7.05 10.35 1.57
CA ASP A 206 -5.77 9.76 1.92
C ASP A 206 -5.81 8.24 1.86
N ARG A 207 -4.65 7.60 1.65
CA ARG A 207 -4.46 6.15 1.54
C ARG A 207 -3.13 5.72 2.15
N ASP A 208 -2.99 4.43 2.42
CA ASP A 208 -1.73 3.75 2.76
C ASP A 208 -1.00 4.35 3.98
N PRO A 209 -1.67 4.69 5.09
CA PRO A 209 -1.01 5.26 6.25
C PRO A 209 -0.05 4.24 6.87
N SER A 210 1.12 4.72 7.31
CA SER A 210 2.11 3.90 8.00
C SER A 210 2.94 4.75 8.94
N TYR A 211 3.19 4.26 10.16
CA TYR A 211 4.14 4.89 11.07
C TYR A 211 5.56 4.72 10.58
N ARG A 212 6.38 5.75 10.83
CA ARG A 212 7.81 5.71 10.58
C ARG A 212 8.51 5.01 11.75
N PRO A 213 9.14 3.85 11.56
CA PRO A 213 9.87 3.17 12.62
C PRO A 213 10.93 4.08 13.25
N GLN A 214 11.11 3.99 14.56
CA GLN A 214 12.07 4.77 15.36
C GLN A 214 11.84 6.29 15.38
N HIS A 215 10.86 6.82 14.70
CA HIS A 215 10.47 8.22 14.70
C HIS A 215 9.05 8.38 15.22
N LYS A 216 8.95 8.60 16.53
CA LYS A 216 7.66 8.72 17.21
C LYS A 216 6.80 9.81 16.55
N TYR A 217 5.52 9.53 16.37
CA TYR A 217 4.51 10.39 15.75
C TYR A 217 4.65 10.68 14.26
N GLN A 218 5.70 10.24 13.59
CA GLN A 218 5.81 10.45 12.15
C GLN A 218 5.01 9.42 11.37
N VAL A 219 4.13 9.93 10.50
CA VAL A 219 3.21 9.11 9.68
C VAL A 219 3.38 9.49 8.22
N VAL A 220 3.61 8.48 7.38
CA VAL A 220 3.59 8.64 5.92
C VAL A 220 2.24 8.17 5.39
N PHE A 221 1.76 8.81 4.33
CA PHE A 221 0.53 8.41 3.64
C PHE A 221 0.54 8.90 2.19
N THR A 222 -0.31 8.30 1.37
CA THR A 222 -0.60 8.73 0.00
C THR A 222 -1.77 9.70 0.03
N ARG A 223 -1.64 10.88 -0.61
CA ARG A 223 -2.72 11.84 -0.77
C ARG A 223 -3.11 11.98 -2.22
N TYR A 224 -4.40 11.95 -2.45
CA TYR A 224 -5.03 12.26 -3.72
C TYR A 224 -5.49 13.72 -3.72
N SER A 225 -5.13 14.44 -4.76
CA SER A 225 -5.53 15.82 -5.00
C SER A 225 -5.69 16.07 -6.49
N TYR A 226 -5.95 17.31 -6.86
CA TYR A 226 -6.01 17.72 -8.26
C TYR A 226 -4.98 18.80 -8.55
N ASP A 227 -4.61 18.94 -9.83
CA ASP A 227 -3.87 20.09 -10.32
C ASP A 227 -4.67 21.39 -10.13
N SER A 228 -4.02 22.54 -10.34
CA SER A 228 -4.66 23.85 -10.16
C SER A 228 -5.89 24.07 -11.06
N SER A 229 -5.96 23.38 -12.18
CA SER A 229 -7.12 23.41 -13.09
C SER A 229 -8.22 22.41 -12.71
N ARG A 230 -7.99 21.55 -11.71
CA ARG A 230 -8.85 20.45 -11.30
C ARG A 230 -9.25 19.48 -12.42
N THR A 231 -8.37 19.35 -13.42
CA THR A 231 -8.61 18.47 -14.58
C THR A 231 -7.84 17.17 -14.50
N GLN A 232 -6.72 17.15 -13.80
CA GLN A 232 -5.88 15.96 -13.66
C GLN A 232 -5.59 15.65 -12.20
N GLN A 233 -5.66 14.38 -11.87
CA GLN A 233 -5.37 13.92 -10.52
C GLN A 233 -3.85 13.93 -10.25
N VAL A 234 -3.47 14.46 -9.10
CA VAL A 234 -2.12 14.47 -8.55
C VAL A 234 -2.10 13.52 -7.35
N ILE A 235 -1.19 12.55 -7.36
CA ILE A 235 -1.05 11.58 -6.28
C ILE A 235 0.37 11.68 -5.73
N GLN A 236 0.49 12.04 -4.47
CA GLN A 236 1.75 12.31 -3.79
C GLN A 236 1.85 11.53 -2.48
N ILE A 237 3.08 11.34 -2.04
CA ILE A 237 3.39 10.83 -0.71
C ILE A 237 3.70 12.01 0.20
N PHE A 238 3.07 12.02 1.37
CA PHE A 238 3.25 13.03 2.41
C PHE A 238 3.77 12.39 3.70
N LEU A 239 4.47 13.18 4.49
CA LEU A 239 4.91 12.87 5.85
C LEU A 239 4.34 13.93 6.80
N ILE A 240 3.77 13.49 7.91
CA ILE A 240 3.21 14.35 8.95
C ILE A 240 3.73 13.93 10.32
N ASP A 241 3.86 14.88 11.25
CA ASP A 241 3.94 14.58 12.66
C ASP A 241 2.51 14.51 13.24
N ALA A 242 2.09 13.33 13.70
CA ALA A 242 0.74 13.12 14.22
C ALA A 242 0.41 14.01 15.44
N ASN A 243 1.42 14.50 16.18
CA ASN A 243 1.21 15.52 17.22
C ASN A 243 1.00 16.93 16.66
N GLY A 244 1.27 17.16 15.40
CA GLY A 244 1.14 18.49 14.79
C GLY A 244 -0.27 19.03 14.96
N ILE A 245 -1.29 18.22 14.74
CA ILE A 245 -2.70 18.61 14.90
C ILE A 245 -3.07 18.81 16.38
N VAL A 246 -2.61 17.91 17.27
CA VAL A 246 -2.93 17.97 18.70
C VAL A 246 -2.27 19.17 19.38
N ASN A 247 -1.02 19.49 19.02
CA ASN A 247 -0.24 20.56 19.62
C ASN A 247 -0.44 21.93 18.94
N HIS A 248 -1.04 21.94 17.76
CA HIS A 248 -1.31 23.12 16.98
C HIS A 248 -2.80 23.17 16.60
N PRO A 249 -3.63 23.80 17.45
CA PRO A 249 -5.08 23.88 17.23
C PRO A 249 -5.47 24.60 15.93
N ASP A 250 -4.51 25.26 15.30
CA ASP A 250 -4.69 25.89 14.00
C ASP A 250 -4.50 24.92 12.81
N ALA A 251 -4.08 23.68 13.07
CA ALA A 251 -4.01 22.64 12.03
C ALA A 251 -5.41 22.13 11.67
N GLY A 252 -5.55 21.63 10.45
CA GLY A 252 -6.84 21.16 9.93
C GLY A 252 -7.65 22.24 9.25
N PHE A 253 -8.94 22.01 9.05
CA PHE A 253 -9.82 22.97 8.38
C PHE A 253 -10.25 24.08 9.33
N GLN A 254 -9.99 25.32 8.93
CA GLN A 254 -10.43 26.52 9.65
C GLN A 254 -11.41 27.32 8.81
N PRO A 255 -12.63 27.61 9.30
CA PRO A 255 -13.60 28.43 8.60
C PRO A 255 -13.01 29.82 8.26
N GLY A 256 -13.02 30.18 6.97
CA GLY A 256 -12.51 31.45 6.48
C GLY A 256 -11.00 31.52 6.22
N VAL A 257 -10.22 30.53 6.66
CA VAL A 257 -8.77 30.45 6.43
C VAL A 257 -8.43 29.30 5.47
N GLY A 258 -9.22 28.25 5.43
CA GLY A 258 -9.00 27.06 4.62
C GLY A 258 -8.32 25.93 5.39
N LEU A 259 -7.74 25.00 4.65
CA LEU A 259 -7.03 23.86 5.23
C LEU A 259 -5.62 24.29 5.65
N TYR A 260 -5.30 24.07 6.90
CA TYR A 260 -3.96 24.23 7.45
C TYR A 260 -3.37 22.84 7.74
N ASP A 261 -2.61 22.32 6.78
CA ASP A 261 -2.09 20.95 6.82
C ASP A 261 -0.60 20.95 7.21
N PRO A 262 -0.24 20.36 8.36
CA PRO A 262 1.15 20.26 8.81
C PRO A 262 1.95 19.16 8.08
N ALA A 263 1.43 18.57 7.01
CA ALA A 263 2.12 17.55 6.23
C ALA A 263 3.08 18.16 5.21
N VAL A 264 4.24 17.53 5.03
CA VAL A 264 5.20 17.86 3.96
C VAL A 264 5.12 16.83 2.84
N ALA A 265 5.15 17.30 1.59
CA ALA A 265 5.22 16.39 0.45
C ALA A 265 6.64 15.81 0.30
N LEU A 266 6.74 14.50 0.24
CA LEU A 266 7.98 13.76 -0.05
C LEU A 266 8.20 13.57 -1.55
N THR A 267 7.15 13.70 -2.36
CA THR A 267 7.18 13.53 -3.81
C THR A 267 6.58 14.75 -4.51
N PRO A 268 7.06 15.11 -5.73
CA PRO A 268 6.60 16.32 -6.40
C PRO A 268 5.14 16.24 -6.86
N PRO A 269 4.43 17.38 -6.94
CA PRO A 269 3.05 17.47 -7.44
C PRO A 269 3.04 17.38 -8.97
N THR A 270 3.18 16.19 -9.52
CA THR A 270 3.18 15.99 -10.97
C THR A 270 2.03 15.08 -11.40
N THR A 271 1.45 15.37 -12.54
CA THR A 271 0.44 14.52 -13.19
C THR A 271 1.07 13.46 -14.08
N SER A 272 2.37 13.59 -14.42
CA SER A 272 3.11 12.64 -15.26
C SER A 272 3.60 11.40 -14.50
N ALA A 273 3.61 11.43 -13.17
CA ALA A 273 3.99 10.30 -12.34
C ALA A 273 3.20 10.32 -11.03
N GLN A 274 2.46 9.27 -10.76
CA GLN A 274 1.72 9.09 -9.51
C GLN A 274 2.59 8.32 -8.51
N ASN A 275 2.78 8.87 -7.30
CA ASN A 275 3.58 8.25 -6.25
C ASN A 275 2.66 7.81 -5.11
N LEU A 276 2.66 6.52 -4.79
CA LEU A 276 1.67 5.91 -3.89
C LEU A 276 2.24 4.69 -3.13
N MET A 277 1.47 4.19 -2.19
CA MET A 277 1.77 2.96 -1.41
C MET A 277 3.14 2.99 -0.73
N PRO A 278 3.40 3.99 0.13
CA PRO A 278 4.67 4.09 0.84
C PRO A 278 4.81 3.00 1.92
N ALA A 279 6.04 2.49 2.08
CA ALA A 279 6.40 1.55 3.14
C ALA A 279 7.82 1.87 3.65
N PHE A 280 7.94 2.18 4.95
CA PHE A 280 9.26 2.43 5.55
C PHE A 280 10.09 1.17 5.72
N SER A 281 11.41 1.31 5.56
CA SER A 281 12.36 0.33 6.03
C SER A 281 12.31 0.19 7.55
N PRO A 282 12.75 -0.93 8.13
CA PRO A 282 12.69 -1.16 9.58
C PRO A 282 13.44 -0.14 10.43
N ASP A 283 14.43 0.54 9.86
CA ASP A 283 15.20 1.61 10.51
C ASP A 283 14.59 3.02 10.30
N GLY A 284 13.48 3.12 9.53
CA GLY A 284 12.80 4.37 9.25
C GLY A 284 13.54 5.36 8.34
N ASN A 285 14.68 4.95 7.74
CA ASN A 285 15.52 5.86 6.97
C ASN A 285 15.27 5.80 5.46
N GLN A 286 14.59 4.75 4.99
CA GLN A 286 14.28 4.55 3.59
C GLN A 286 12.78 4.35 3.42
N LEU A 287 12.29 4.74 2.26
CA LEU A 287 10.89 4.57 1.86
C LEU A 287 10.84 3.79 0.55
N ALA A 288 10.29 2.59 0.58
CA ALA A 288 9.83 1.92 -0.62
C ALA A 288 8.48 2.50 -1.03
N TYR A 289 8.26 2.69 -2.31
CA TYR A 289 6.98 3.21 -2.82
C TYR A 289 6.78 2.81 -4.27
N ILE A 290 5.55 2.91 -4.73
CA ILE A 290 5.19 2.66 -6.12
C ILE A 290 5.14 3.99 -6.87
N ARG A 291 5.79 4.03 -8.03
CA ARG A 291 5.64 5.10 -9.01
C ARG A 291 4.91 4.54 -10.23
N ARG A 292 3.73 5.07 -10.49
CA ARG A 292 2.96 4.78 -11.70
C ARG A 292 3.21 5.90 -12.70
N ILE A 293 3.78 5.55 -13.85
CA ILE A 293 4.12 6.49 -14.91
C ILE A 293 2.98 6.57 -15.92
N ASP A 294 2.39 5.43 -16.27
CA ASP A 294 1.24 5.33 -17.15
C ASP A 294 0.39 4.08 -16.83
N THR A 295 -0.53 3.72 -17.70
CA THR A 295 -1.44 2.56 -17.52
C THR A 295 -0.74 1.20 -17.61
N SER A 296 0.47 1.16 -18.13
CA SER A 296 1.23 -0.07 -18.41
C SER A 296 2.59 -0.13 -17.71
N HIS A 297 3.02 0.95 -17.04
CA HIS A 297 4.32 1.04 -16.39
C HIS A 297 4.20 1.50 -14.94
N MET A 298 4.50 0.59 -14.03
CA MET A 298 4.63 0.84 -12.60
C MET A 298 5.98 0.33 -12.13
N GLY A 299 6.60 1.06 -11.21
CA GLY A 299 7.87 0.67 -10.63
C GLY A 299 7.86 0.71 -9.11
N LEU A 300 8.53 -0.24 -8.49
CA LEU A 300 8.93 -0.20 -7.09
C LEU A 300 10.23 0.60 -6.99
N TYR A 301 10.18 1.69 -6.26
CA TYR A 301 11.31 2.56 -5.99
C TYR A 301 11.66 2.57 -4.51
N VAL A 302 12.92 2.85 -4.20
CA VAL A 302 13.40 3.13 -2.85
C VAL A 302 14.08 4.47 -2.84
N MET A 303 13.73 5.33 -1.87
CA MET A 303 14.38 6.63 -1.66
C MET A 303 14.75 6.83 -0.19
N PRO A 304 15.81 7.59 0.13
CA PRO A 304 16.05 8.03 1.49
C PRO A 304 14.96 9.00 1.94
N VAL A 305 14.72 9.08 3.24
CA VAL A 305 13.83 10.08 3.84
C VAL A 305 14.67 11.02 4.67
N ALA A 306 14.52 12.33 4.48
CA ALA A 306 15.19 13.33 5.30
C ALA A 306 14.82 13.14 6.79
N GLY A 307 15.73 13.56 7.67
CA GLY A 307 15.62 13.35 9.12
C GLY A 307 14.30 13.80 9.76
N ASN A 308 14.33 14.53 10.83
CA ASN A 308 13.09 15.02 11.46
C ASN A 308 12.48 16.16 10.66
N ILE A 309 11.31 15.92 10.10
CA ILE A 309 10.46 16.96 9.51
C ILE A 309 9.24 17.06 10.40
N THR A 310 9.35 17.88 11.44
CA THR A 310 8.33 17.97 12.50
C THR A 310 7.95 19.40 12.83
N ALA A 311 8.52 20.38 12.12
CA ALA A 311 8.21 21.76 12.38
C ALA A 311 6.80 22.11 11.89
N PHE A 312 6.13 22.91 12.66
CA PHE A 312 4.85 23.51 12.31
C PHE A 312 4.87 24.99 12.73
N PRO A 313 4.46 25.93 11.90
CA PRO A 313 4.02 25.76 10.50
C PRO A 313 5.17 25.33 9.57
N ILE A 314 4.83 24.52 8.55
CA ILE A 314 5.81 24.04 7.58
C ILE A 314 6.38 25.22 6.79
N THR A 315 7.70 25.37 6.85
CA THR A 315 8.41 26.41 6.08
C THR A 315 8.70 25.96 4.66
N SER A 316 8.91 26.92 3.76
CA SER A 316 9.32 26.62 2.38
C SER A 316 10.67 25.91 2.30
N THR A 317 11.54 26.09 3.29
CA THR A 317 12.83 25.40 3.42
C THR A 317 12.61 23.92 3.76
N GLU A 318 11.82 23.63 4.78
CA GLU A 318 11.49 22.25 5.16
C GLU A 318 10.79 21.49 4.03
N GLN A 319 9.86 22.12 3.32
CA GLN A 319 9.22 21.51 2.16
C GLN A 319 10.24 21.18 1.05
N LYS A 320 11.24 22.06 0.79
CA LYS A 320 12.30 21.77 -0.18
C LYS A 320 13.21 20.63 0.29
N GLU A 321 13.59 20.63 1.57
CA GLU A 321 14.41 19.57 2.17
C GLU A 321 13.72 18.21 2.12
N ALA A 322 12.40 18.17 2.36
CA ALA A 322 11.59 16.97 2.27
C ALA A 322 11.53 16.38 0.84
N LEU A 323 11.56 17.24 -0.19
CA LEU A 323 11.53 16.84 -1.59
C LEU A 323 12.89 16.42 -2.17
N GLN A 324 14.00 16.91 -1.62
CA GLN A 324 15.34 16.64 -2.17
C GLN A 324 15.65 15.13 -2.31
N PRO A 325 15.30 14.26 -1.33
CA PRO A 325 15.58 12.84 -1.43
C PRO A 325 14.92 12.14 -2.62
N TYR A 326 13.82 12.68 -3.14
CA TYR A 326 13.13 12.11 -4.30
C TYR A 326 14.04 11.96 -5.53
N ALA A 327 14.96 12.90 -5.74
CA ALA A 327 15.93 12.83 -6.84
C ALA A 327 16.92 11.66 -6.72
N LYS A 328 17.04 11.07 -5.52
CA LYS A 328 17.88 9.90 -5.23
C LYS A 328 17.12 8.58 -5.25
N SER A 329 15.89 8.58 -5.77
CA SER A 329 15.09 7.36 -5.86
C SER A 329 15.76 6.33 -6.78
N SER A 330 15.88 5.11 -6.31
CA SER A 330 16.43 3.98 -7.05
C SER A 330 15.28 3.07 -7.50
N LEU A 331 15.20 2.78 -8.80
CA LEU A 331 14.28 1.77 -9.34
C LEU A 331 14.78 0.37 -8.95
N ILE A 332 13.92 -0.42 -8.31
CA ILE A 332 14.22 -1.80 -7.89
C ILE A 332 13.59 -2.80 -8.85
N VAL A 333 12.31 -2.62 -9.15
CA VAL A 333 11.55 -3.51 -10.04
C VAL A 333 10.60 -2.68 -10.89
N GLU A 334 10.40 -3.07 -12.12
CA GLU A 334 9.43 -2.48 -13.04
C GLU A 334 8.53 -3.55 -13.63
N GLY A 335 7.26 -3.20 -13.87
CA GLY A 335 6.28 -4.10 -14.48
C GLY A 335 4.99 -3.39 -14.83
N GLN A 336 4.07 -4.13 -15.43
CA GLN A 336 2.75 -3.60 -15.77
C GLN A 336 1.93 -3.26 -14.52
N TYR A 337 2.00 -4.13 -13.52
CA TYR A 337 1.36 -3.96 -12.22
C TYR A 337 2.35 -4.33 -11.13
N VAL A 338 2.71 -3.36 -10.31
CA VAL A 338 3.54 -3.52 -9.12
C VAL A 338 2.87 -2.75 -7.99
N SER A 339 2.61 -3.37 -6.84
CA SER A 339 1.85 -2.76 -5.76
C SER A 339 2.22 -3.30 -4.39
N GLN A 340 1.73 -2.65 -3.34
CA GLN A 340 1.75 -3.10 -1.95
C GLN A 340 3.14 -3.55 -1.45
N PRO A 341 4.19 -2.70 -1.54
CA PRO A 341 5.51 -3.06 -1.05
C PRO A 341 5.51 -3.20 0.48
N VAL A 342 6.24 -4.19 0.98
CA VAL A 342 6.50 -4.36 2.41
C VAL A 342 7.93 -4.84 2.63
N TRP A 343 8.65 -4.22 3.56
CA TRP A 343 10.01 -4.59 3.90
C TRP A 343 10.09 -5.84 4.76
N SER A 344 11.13 -6.64 4.55
CA SER A 344 11.52 -7.66 5.51
C SER A 344 11.99 -7.00 6.82
N PRO A 345 11.81 -7.66 7.97
CA PRO A 345 12.24 -7.13 9.25
C PRO A 345 13.74 -6.81 9.36
N ASP A 346 14.57 -7.46 8.54
CA ASP A 346 16.02 -7.22 8.48
C ASP A 346 16.42 -6.17 7.41
N GLY A 347 15.46 -5.59 6.70
CA GLY A 347 15.68 -4.57 5.68
C GLY A 347 16.40 -5.02 4.41
N LYS A 348 16.53 -6.33 4.18
CA LYS A 348 17.29 -6.90 3.04
C LYS A 348 16.43 -7.34 1.88
N GLN A 349 15.13 -7.41 2.08
CA GLN A 349 14.16 -7.83 1.07
C GLN A 349 12.96 -6.88 1.09
N VAL A 350 12.31 -6.76 -0.07
CA VAL A 350 10.99 -6.15 -0.20
C VAL A 350 10.08 -7.18 -0.86
N ALA A 351 8.99 -7.53 -0.18
CA ALA A 351 7.90 -8.26 -0.81
C ALA A 351 6.95 -7.25 -1.46
N TYR A 352 6.39 -7.61 -2.59
CA TYR A 352 5.45 -6.78 -3.33
C TYR A 352 4.48 -7.68 -4.09
N ILE A 353 3.35 -7.12 -4.52
CA ILE A 353 2.39 -7.82 -5.37
C ILE A 353 2.64 -7.41 -6.82
N SER A 354 2.73 -8.39 -7.70
CA SER A 354 2.86 -8.17 -9.15
C SER A 354 1.87 -9.03 -9.92
N TYR A 355 1.41 -8.49 -11.05
CA TYR A 355 0.55 -9.20 -11.98
C TYR A 355 1.41 -9.97 -12.97
N ASP A 356 1.27 -11.27 -12.98
CA ASP A 356 1.94 -12.19 -13.88
C ASP A 356 1.05 -13.41 -14.15
N ASN A 357 1.08 -13.93 -15.38
CA ASN A 357 0.30 -15.09 -15.80
C ASN A 357 -1.22 -14.97 -15.48
N ASN A 358 -1.80 -13.80 -15.67
CA ASN A 358 -3.20 -13.46 -15.39
C ASN A 358 -3.60 -13.53 -13.90
N GLU A 359 -2.65 -13.48 -12.98
CA GLU A 359 -2.88 -13.52 -11.54
C GLU A 359 -2.00 -12.51 -10.82
N PHE A 360 -2.47 -12.02 -9.68
CA PHE A 360 -1.65 -11.23 -8.75
C PHE A 360 -0.95 -12.18 -7.79
N ASN A 361 0.36 -12.08 -7.70
CA ASN A 361 1.16 -12.94 -6.83
C ASN A 361 2.15 -12.12 -6.00
N ILE A 362 2.57 -12.68 -4.85
CA ILE A 362 3.61 -12.08 -4.03
C ILE A 362 4.97 -12.45 -4.62
N TRP A 363 5.80 -11.44 -4.79
CA TRP A 363 7.17 -11.54 -5.26
C TRP A 363 8.14 -11.05 -4.19
N LEU A 364 9.37 -11.55 -4.21
CA LEU A 364 10.46 -11.10 -3.37
C LEU A 364 11.55 -10.44 -4.23
N ALA A 365 11.93 -9.23 -3.83
CA ALA A 365 13.11 -8.54 -4.34
C ALA A 365 14.16 -8.50 -3.24
N ASN A 366 15.31 -9.13 -3.46
CA ASN A 366 16.49 -8.94 -2.61
C ASN A 366 17.10 -7.59 -2.95
N VAL A 367 17.37 -6.76 -1.96
CA VAL A 367 17.95 -5.44 -2.16
C VAL A 367 19.32 -5.34 -1.52
N GLN A 368 20.17 -4.49 -2.09
CA GLN A 368 21.48 -4.16 -1.56
C GLN A 368 21.72 -2.66 -1.65
N VAL A 369 22.56 -2.16 -0.75
CA VAL A 369 22.95 -0.76 -0.67
C VAL A 369 24.36 -0.60 -1.16
N ASP A 370 24.60 0.33 -2.06
CA ASP A 370 25.93 0.78 -2.42
C ASP A 370 26.51 1.58 -1.25
N ALA A 371 27.64 1.11 -0.70
CA ALA A 371 28.25 1.70 0.50
C ALA A 371 28.78 3.13 0.28
N LYS A 372 29.04 3.55 -0.98
CA LYS A 372 29.57 4.86 -1.31
C LYS A 372 28.47 5.89 -1.56
N THR A 373 27.42 5.49 -2.25
CA THR A 373 26.36 6.39 -2.69
C THR A 373 25.11 6.32 -1.82
N GLY A 374 24.93 5.22 -1.05
CA GLY A 374 23.70 4.92 -0.33
C GLY A 374 22.53 4.52 -1.25
N ALA A 375 22.78 4.36 -2.55
CA ALA A 375 21.76 3.97 -3.50
C ALA A 375 21.36 2.50 -3.33
N TYR A 376 20.08 2.23 -3.43
CA TYR A 376 19.57 0.86 -3.43
C TYR A 376 19.60 0.27 -4.85
N SER A 377 19.81 -1.01 -4.93
CA SER A 377 19.71 -1.77 -6.18
C SER A 377 19.19 -3.17 -5.90
N LEU A 378 18.65 -3.78 -6.93
CA LEU A 378 18.23 -5.18 -6.88
C LEU A 378 19.49 -6.08 -6.80
N LYS A 379 19.43 -7.10 -5.93
CA LYS A 379 20.43 -8.15 -5.82
C LYS A 379 19.89 -9.44 -6.43
N GLY A 380 20.38 -9.79 -7.60
CA GLY A 380 19.84 -10.92 -8.39
C GLY A 380 18.52 -10.56 -9.08
N ASN A 381 17.70 -11.54 -9.39
CA ASN A 381 16.38 -11.34 -9.99
C ASN A 381 15.29 -11.40 -8.93
N PRO A 382 14.15 -10.71 -9.12
CA PRO A 382 12.97 -10.92 -8.31
C PRO A 382 12.46 -12.36 -8.46
N VAL A 383 11.92 -12.93 -7.39
CA VAL A 383 11.47 -14.32 -7.36
C VAL A 383 10.01 -14.36 -6.94
N PRO A 384 9.12 -15.06 -7.68
CA PRO A 384 7.74 -15.26 -7.24
C PRO A 384 7.72 -16.14 -5.98
N LEU A 385 7.09 -15.64 -4.93
CA LEU A 385 6.89 -16.38 -3.68
C LEU A 385 5.62 -17.23 -3.73
N THR A 386 4.58 -16.73 -4.42
CA THR A 386 3.28 -17.42 -4.56
C THR A 386 2.87 -17.52 -6.02
N SER A 387 1.95 -18.46 -6.30
CA SER A 387 1.13 -18.56 -7.51
C SER A 387 -0.25 -19.09 -7.13
N GLY A 388 -1.28 -18.84 -7.94
CA GLY A 388 -2.66 -19.17 -7.63
C GLY A 388 -3.48 -18.00 -7.10
N GLY A 389 -2.95 -16.79 -7.26
CA GLY A 389 -3.61 -15.52 -7.00
C GLY A 389 -3.67 -15.11 -5.53
N VAL A 390 -3.34 -13.86 -5.23
CA VAL A 390 -3.57 -13.18 -3.94
C VAL A 390 -4.44 -11.95 -4.15
N ASP A 391 -5.02 -11.41 -3.07
CA ASP A 391 -5.85 -10.21 -3.18
C ASP A 391 -4.96 -8.96 -3.28
N ALA A 392 -4.91 -8.35 -4.48
CA ALA A 392 -4.02 -7.23 -4.80
C ALA A 392 -4.38 -5.92 -4.08
N GLU A 393 -5.63 -5.78 -3.67
CA GLU A 393 -6.14 -4.63 -2.93
C GLU A 393 -5.78 -4.65 -1.43
N SER A 394 -5.34 -5.80 -0.92
CA SER A 394 -5.00 -5.99 0.48
C SER A 394 -3.49 -5.90 0.71
N ARG A 395 -3.07 -4.94 1.52
CA ARG A 395 -1.66 -4.74 1.85
C ARG A 395 -1.14 -5.92 2.71
N PRO A 396 -0.05 -6.59 2.31
CA PRO A 396 0.60 -7.60 3.16
C PRO A 396 1.26 -6.96 4.39
N ALA A 397 1.51 -7.77 5.41
CA ALA A 397 2.33 -7.39 6.56
C ALA A 397 3.44 -8.41 6.78
N TRP A 398 4.64 -7.94 7.17
CA TRP A 398 5.80 -8.80 7.38
C TRP A 398 6.41 -8.53 8.75
N THR A 399 6.63 -9.56 9.54
CA THR A 399 7.21 -9.49 10.90
C THR A 399 8.23 -10.61 11.13
N ASN A 400 8.99 -10.49 12.22
CA ASN A 400 9.90 -11.54 12.68
C ASN A 400 9.20 -12.85 13.07
#